data_1aa65b563348b365b5118b35cf52596e
#
_entry.id   1aa65b563348b365b5118b35cf52596e
#
_cell.length_a   1.000
_cell.length_b   1.000
_cell.length_c   1.000
_cell.angle_alpha   90.00
_cell.angle_beta   90.00
_cell.angle_gamma   90.00
#
_symmetry.space_group_name_H-M   'P 1'
#
loop_
_entity.id
_entity.type
_entity.pdbx_description
1 polymer ?
#
loop_
_entity_poly.entity_id
_entity_poly.type
_entity_poly.pdbx_seq_one_letter_code
_entity_poly.pdbx_strand_id
1 'polypeptide(L)'
;MPDQSDKNVILKDFFKSTVLLSELDEILRLKPETLIGIDKVSSDQLITNGIKTIGDLANLSASDLPEIRDILPSMLQKWVKIAQLIHKNVKEQLKRHKKVLMIGLDNGGKTSLLAVVQDKFSIIKSLLPTRGVKREKLDFFGYPIISWDLGGQIMYREKLYFNRPELFFTEADIVLYVIDSQDPDRFTEAANYFREVLKVLIELKENPEFLIVISKSDQDIRKTLQWQQNVTNIKNKFSKVIKEFEQFSIDFCDTTVFQWETVMQMFSIALKKVSDTSEIIENILEEFTDQVDAKAASLVSMDGLIFGNYTDSETDEMLVNNTALLLQTLSNFYNSIGLVREKSIKLDLPLNGFTVRGEKLFEYSDLQIPVYLWALVVEPKKLEHKLDYFKQQLLPLINLFL
;
A
#
# COMPACT_ATOMS: atom_id res chain seq x y z
N MET A 1 11.10 7.35 21.70
CA MET A 1 9.86 8.13 21.56
C MET A 1 10.14 9.16 20.47
N PRO A 2 9.39 9.24 19.37
CA PRO A 2 9.51 10.38 18.48
C PRO A 2 9.10 11.62 19.27
N ASP A 3 9.95 12.62 19.23
CA ASP A 3 9.76 13.87 19.93
C ASP A 3 8.52 14.59 19.37
N GLN A 4 7.82 15.38 20.19
CA GLN A 4 6.70 16.23 19.73
C GLN A 4 7.09 17.15 18.55
N SER A 5 8.38 17.49 18.44
CA SER A 5 8.94 18.23 17.33
C SER A 5 8.77 17.52 15.97
N ASP A 6 8.96 16.20 15.91
CA ASP A 6 8.91 15.43 14.66
C ASP A 6 7.47 15.30 14.11
N LYS A 7 6.47 15.18 15.00
CA LYS A 7 5.05 15.15 14.61
C LYS A 7 4.57 16.49 14.05
N ASN A 8 5.01 17.59 14.64
CA ASN A 8 4.69 18.93 14.14
C ASN A 8 5.25 19.16 12.73
N VAL A 9 6.40 18.57 12.41
CA VAL A 9 7.00 18.68 11.08
C VAL A 9 6.14 17.95 10.05
N ILE A 10 5.72 16.70 10.33
CA ILE A 10 4.94 15.89 9.37
C ILE A 10 3.54 16.48 9.14
N LEU A 11 2.82 16.86 10.19
CA LEU A 11 1.48 17.41 10.06
C LEU A 11 1.46 18.80 9.40
N LYS A 12 2.55 19.55 9.50
CA LYS A 12 2.68 20.87 8.87
C LYS A 12 2.50 20.84 7.36
N ASP A 13 2.86 19.74 6.73
CA ASP A 13 2.76 19.57 5.27
C ASP A 13 1.33 19.47 4.75
N PHE A 14 0.33 19.25 5.63
CA PHE A 14 -1.10 19.32 5.26
C PHE A 14 -1.65 20.74 5.17
N PHE A 15 -0.91 21.73 5.67
CA PHE A 15 -1.38 23.09 5.80
C PHE A 15 -0.69 24.03 4.82
N LYS A 16 -1.40 25.10 4.43
CA LYS A 16 -0.80 26.17 3.64
C LYS A 16 0.34 26.81 4.43
N SER A 17 1.41 27.21 3.75
CA SER A 17 2.64 27.75 4.35
C SER A 17 2.44 29.00 5.24
N THR A 18 1.28 29.62 5.17
CA THR A 18 0.87 30.78 5.99
C THR A 18 0.43 30.40 7.41
N VAL A 19 0.24 29.12 7.69
CA VAL A 19 -0.24 28.62 8.98
C VAL A 19 0.93 28.37 9.92
N LEU A 20 0.96 29.08 11.03
CA LEU A 20 1.90 28.84 12.12
C LEU A 20 1.26 27.84 13.09
N LEU A 21 1.82 26.64 13.16
CA LEU A 21 1.37 25.60 14.10
C LEU A 21 2.22 25.73 15.38
N SER A 22 1.60 26.22 16.45
CA SER A 22 2.22 26.34 17.78
C SER A 22 2.01 25.11 18.65
N GLU A 23 0.79 24.55 18.62
CA GLU A 23 0.41 23.38 19.42
C GLU A 23 -0.49 22.43 18.60
N LEU A 24 -0.33 21.12 18.82
CA LEU A 24 -1.10 20.08 18.11
C LEU A 24 -2.61 20.21 18.36
N ASP A 25 -3.01 20.57 19.58
CA ASP A 25 -4.43 20.69 19.96
C ASP A 25 -5.14 21.87 19.29
N GLU A 26 -4.39 22.86 18.80
CA GLU A 26 -4.93 24.00 18.07
C GLU A 26 -5.27 23.66 16.62
N ILE A 27 -4.63 22.63 16.07
CA ILE A 27 -4.83 22.21 14.66
C ILE A 27 -6.29 21.93 14.34
N LEU A 28 -6.98 21.23 15.23
CA LEU A 28 -8.38 20.86 15.03
C LEU A 28 -9.35 22.05 15.10
N ARG A 29 -8.90 23.19 15.63
CA ARG A 29 -9.69 24.43 15.71
C ARG A 29 -9.50 25.34 14.50
N LEU A 30 -8.54 25.04 13.63
CA LEU A 30 -8.30 25.82 12.41
C LEU A 30 -9.48 25.72 11.45
N LYS A 31 -9.65 26.77 10.63
CA LYS A 31 -10.67 26.80 9.57
C LYS A 31 -10.31 25.82 8.44
N PRO A 32 -11.30 25.25 7.72
CA PRO A 32 -11.06 24.32 6.61
C PRO A 32 -10.13 24.90 5.53
N GLU A 33 -10.19 26.19 5.23
CA GLU A 33 -9.35 26.85 4.24
C GLU A 33 -7.85 26.77 4.51
N THR A 34 -7.43 26.40 5.73
CA THR A 34 -6.01 26.23 6.08
C THR A 34 -5.42 24.95 5.52
N LEU A 35 -6.25 23.94 5.24
CA LEU A 35 -5.81 22.71 4.60
C LEU A 35 -5.47 22.94 3.12
N ILE A 36 -4.42 22.28 2.66
CA ILE A 36 -4.07 22.23 1.25
C ILE A 36 -5.22 21.50 0.50
N GLY A 37 -5.64 22.03 -0.64
CA GLY A 37 -6.75 21.48 -1.44
C GLY A 37 -8.14 22.01 -1.10
N ILE A 38 -8.29 22.87 -0.06
CA ILE A 38 -9.54 23.59 0.22
C ILE A 38 -9.35 25.07 -0.09
N ASP A 39 -10.05 25.58 -1.08
CA ASP A 39 -10.05 27.00 -1.40
C ASP A 39 -11.00 27.79 -0.48
N LYS A 40 -10.95 29.11 -0.60
CA LYS A 40 -11.77 29.97 0.26
C LYS A 40 -13.27 29.83 -0.02
N VAL A 41 -13.65 29.63 -1.28
CA VAL A 41 -15.07 29.49 -1.67
C VAL A 41 -15.65 28.22 -1.08
N SER A 42 -14.94 27.09 -1.22
CA SER A 42 -15.32 25.81 -0.62
C SER A 42 -15.38 25.89 0.91
N SER A 43 -14.43 26.57 1.54
CA SER A 43 -14.43 26.78 2.99
C SER A 43 -15.63 27.59 3.46
N ASP A 44 -16.01 28.66 2.75
CA ASP A 44 -17.19 29.45 3.08
C ASP A 44 -18.48 28.64 2.95
N GLN A 45 -18.57 27.74 1.96
CA GLN A 45 -19.69 26.79 1.81
C GLN A 45 -19.73 25.79 2.98
N LEU A 46 -18.60 25.23 3.39
CA LEU A 46 -18.49 24.33 4.55
C LEU A 46 -18.98 25.05 5.82
N ILE A 47 -18.49 26.27 6.08
CA ILE A 47 -18.86 27.08 7.25
C ILE A 47 -20.35 27.40 7.28
N THR A 48 -20.94 27.73 6.11
CA THR A 48 -22.38 28.00 5.97
C THR A 48 -23.23 26.78 6.33
N ASN A 49 -22.71 25.58 6.06
CA ASN A 49 -23.34 24.30 6.40
C ASN A 49 -22.96 23.77 7.82
N GLY A 50 -22.36 24.62 8.67
CA GLY A 50 -22.07 24.31 10.05
C GLY A 50 -20.70 23.67 10.30
N ILE A 51 -19.91 23.41 9.26
CA ILE A 51 -18.57 22.80 9.34
C ILE A 51 -17.54 23.93 9.42
N LYS A 52 -17.23 24.39 10.62
CA LYS A 52 -16.44 25.60 10.89
C LYS A 52 -14.95 25.34 11.07
N THR A 53 -14.59 24.12 11.46
CA THR A 53 -13.22 23.74 11.84
C THR A 53 -12.82 22.43 11.19
N ILE A 54 -11.51 22.14 11.21
CA ILE A 54 -10.97 20.83 10.82
C ILE A 54 -11.52 19.73 11.72
N GLY A 55 -11.73 20.02 13.01
CA GLY A 55 -12.38 19.09 13.96
C GLY A 55 -13.81 18.77 13.55
N ASP A 56 -14.57 19.74 13.05
CA ASP A 56 -15.93 19.49 12.55
C ASP A 56 -15.90 18.58 11.32
N LEU A 57 -14.98 18.80 10.38
CA LEU A 57 -14.75 17.89 9.24
C LEU A 57 -14.41 16.48 9.70
N ALA A 58 -13.52 16.33 10.67
CA ALA A 58 -13.10 15.04 11.18
C ALA A 58 -14.22 14.25 11.87
N ASN A 59 -15.25 14.93 12.38
CA ASN A 59 -16.39 14.31 13.03
C ASN A 59 -17.49 13.84 12.06
N LEU A 60 -17.39 14.16 10.76
CA LEU A 60 -18.32 13.65 9.77
C LEU A 60 -18.05 12.17 9.47
N SER A 61 -19.13 11.42 9.20
CA SER A 61 -19.00 10.04 8.69
C SER A 61 -18.68 10.07 7.19
N ALA A 62 -17.58 9.45 6.79
CA ALA A 62 -17.22 9.37 5.37
C ALA A 62 -18.23 8.57 4.51
N SER A 63 -19.08 7.75 5.16
CA SER A 63 -20.15 6.97 4.50
C SER A 63 -21.50 7.70 4.41
N ASP A 64 -21.68 8.81 5.14
CA ASP A 64 -22.94 9.57 5.18
C ASP A 64 -22.63 11.08 5.20
N LEU A 65 -22.25 11.59 4.06
CA LEU A 65 -21.83 12.97 3.89
C LEU A 65 -23.02 13.87 3.54
N PRO A 66 -23.08 15.11 4.07
CA PRO A 66 -24.09 16.08 3.67
C PRO A 66 -23.87 16.55 2.22
N GLU A 67 -24.96 16.74 1.49
CA GLU A 67 -24.91 17.43 0.21
C GLU A 67 -24.64 18.92 0.43
N ILE A 68 -23.52 19.42 -0.10
CA ILE A 68 -23.14 20.84 -0.01
C ILE A 68 -23.08 21.40 -1.42
N ARG A 69 -23.80 22.51 -1.62
CA ARG A 69 -23.84 23.18 -2.92
C ARG A 69 -22.43 23.53 -3.40
N ASP A 70 -22.16 23.31 -4.69
CA ASP A 70 -20.88 23.59 -5.36
C ASP A 70 -19.66 22.81 -4.85
N ILE A 71 -19.86 21.76 -4.00
CA ILE A 71 -18.83 20.83 -3.56
C ILE A 71 -19.20 19.43 -4.05
N LEU A 72 -18.32 18.80 -4.83
CA LEU A 72 -18.51 17.41 -5.25
C LEU A 72 -18.41 16.47 -4.05
N PRO A 73 -19.26 15.44 -3.95
CA PRO A 73 -19.20 14.45 -2.85
C PRO A 73 -17.82 13.81 -2.68
N SER A 74 -17.12 13.50 -3.78
CA SER A 74 -15.76 12.96 -3.76
C SER A 74 -14.75 13.92 -3.13
N MET A 75 -14.86 15.21 -3.41
CA MET A 75 -13.99 16.23 -2.79
C MET A 75 -14.25 16.34 -1.28
N LEU A 76 -15.53 16.38 -0.87
CA LEU A 76 -15.89 16.44 0.54
C LEU A 76 -15.39 15.19 1.27
N GLN A 77 -15.56 14.01 0.69
CA GLN A 77 -15.09 12.74 1.25
C GLN A 77 -13.56 12.76 1.45
N LYS A 78 -12.80 13.23 0.46
CA LYS A 78 -11.35 13.40 0.57
C LYS A 78 -10.97 14.31 1.74
N TRP A 79 -11.60 15.46 1.87
CA TRP A 79 -11.31 16.42 2.94
C TRP A 79 -11.65 15.85 4.33
N VAL A 80 -12.76 15.13 4.45
CA VAL A 80 -13.15 14.45 5.68
C VAL A 80 -12.11 13.40 6.07
N LYS A 81 -11.66 12.57 5.13
CA LYS A 81 -10.61 11.55 5.38
C LYS A 81 -9.29 12.20 5.82
N ILE A 82 -8.87 13.29 5.16
CA ILE A 82 -7.68 14.04 5.57
C ILE A 82 -7.84 14.60 6.99
N ALA A 83 -8.99 15.19 7.32
CA ALA A 83 -9.25 15.73 8.65
C ALA A 83 -9.28 14.61 9.72
N GLN A 84 -9.86 13.44 9.42
CA GLN A 84 -9.84 12.26 10.29
C GLN A 84 -8.42 11.73 10.50
N LEU A 85 -7.61 11.67 9.43
CA LEU A 85 -6.20 11.29 9.51
C LEU A 85 -5.41 12.24 10.41
N ILE A 86 -5.59 13.55 10.26
CA ILE A 86 -4.98 14.57 11.13
C ILE A 86 -5.44 14.37 12.58
N HIS A 87 -6.76 14.22 12.80
CA HIS A 87 -7.32 14.00 14.13
C HIS A 87 -6.75 12.76 14.82
N LYS A 88 -6.66 11.64 14.10
CA LYS A 88 -6.02 10.40 14.57
C LYS A 88 -4.58 10.65 14.98
N ASN A 89 -3.78 11.29 14.13
CA ASN A 89 -2.37 11.56 14.39
C ASN A 89 -2.13 12.58 15.52
N VAL A 90 -3.05 13.53 15.75
CA VAL A 90 -3.02 14.45 16.90
C VAL A 90 -3.26 13.70 18.21
N LYS A 91 -4.22 12.75 18.22
CA LYS A 91 -4.60 12.00 19.42
C LYS A 91 -3.69 10.82 19.73
N GLU A 92 -3.19 10.12 18.72
CA GLU A 92 -2.35 8.94 18.94
C GLU A 92 -0.91 9.34 19.27
N GLN A 93 -0.51 9.09 20.54
CA GLN A 93 0.82 9.43 21.04
C GLN A 93 1.95 8.51 20.58
N LEU A 94 1.63 7.34 20.00
CA LEU A 94 2.63 6.31 19.63
C LEU A 94 2.26 5.66 18.28
N LYS A 95 3.04 5.94 17.23
CA LYS A 95 3.06 5.09 16.04
C LYS A 95 3.78 3.80 16.42
N ARG A 96 3.06 2.67 16.49
CA ARG A 96 3.69 1.35 16.49
C ARG A 96 4.07 0.98 15.06
N HIS A 97 5.17 0.27 14.92
CA HIS A 97 5.53 -0.32 13.61
C HIS A 97 4.46 -1.31 13.18
N LYS A 98 4.08 -1.28 11.91
CA LYS A 98 3.14 -2.26 11.35
C LYS A 98 3.70 -3.66 11.48
N LYS A 99 2.89 -4.60 11.98
CA LYS A 99 3.23 -6.01 12.13
C LYS A 99 2.74 -6.81 10.94
N VAL A 100 3.67 -7.30 10.12
CA VAL A 100 3.40 -8.19 8.99
C VAL A 100 3.68 -9.63 9.40
N LEU A 101 2.64 -10.46 9.41
CA LEU A 101 2.74 -11.86 9.78
C LEU A 101 2.77 -12.74 8.53
N MET A 102 3.87 -13.47 8.29
CA MET A 102 3.98 -14.42 7.19
C MET A 102 3.76 -15.84 7.68
N ILE A 103 2.70 -16.48 7.23
CA ILE A 103 2.30 -17.83 7.61
C ILE A 103 1.99 -18.69 6.38
N GLY A 104 1.85 -19.98 6.58
CA GLY A 104 1.62 -20.97 5.54
C GLY A 104 2.43 -22.23 5.81
N LEU A 105 2.25 -23.26 5.00
CA LEU A 105 2.96 -24.52 5.17
C LEU A 105 4.48 -24.33 4.95
N ASP A 106 5.26 -25.30 5.41
CA ASP A 106 6.69 -25.35 5.09
C ASP A 106 6.91 -25.45 3.58
N ASN A 107 8.09 -25.02 3.12
CA ASN A 107 8.45 -24.95 1.71
C ASN A 107 7.57 -24.04 0.82
N GLY A 108 6.65 -23.25 1.40
CA GLY A 108 5.80 -22.31 0.66
C GLY A 108 6.52 -21.08 0.11
N GLY A 109 7.78 -20.82 0.47
CA GLY A 109 8.58 -19.70 -0.05
C GLY A 109 8.55 -18.42 0.81
N LYS A 110 7.97 -18.44 2.02
CA LYS A 110 7.86 -17.28 2.93
C LYS A 110 9.18 -16.53 3.12
N THR A 111 10.19 -17.23 3.64
CA THR A 111 11.52 -16.65 3.87
C THR A 111 12.20 -16.18 2.59
N SER A 112 11.94 -16.85 1.46
CA SER A 112 12.48 -16.45 0.16
C SER A 112 11.90 -15.12 -0.32
N LEU A 113 10.61 -14.91 -0.13
CA LEU A 113 9.94 -13.63 -0.46
C LEU A 113 10.53 -12.48 0.38
N LEU A 114 10.76 -12.69 1.67
CA LEU A 114 11.42 -11.68 2.52
C LEU A 114 12.87 -11.41 2.08
N ALA A 115 13.60 -12.46 1.63
CA ALA A 115 14.96 -12.29 1.14
C ALA A 115 15.03 -11.45 -0.15
N VAL A 116 14.03 -11.58 -1.03
CA VAL A 116 13.93 -10.74 -2.24
C VAL A 116 13.82 -9.27 -1.88
N VAL A 117 12.93 -8.92 -0.95
CA VAL A 117 12.75 -7.54 -0.49
C VAL A 117 14.00 -6.94 0.15
N GLN A 118 14.82 -7.79 0.78
CA GLN A 118 16.08 -7.37 1.42
C GLN A 118 17.28 -7.38 0.44
N ASP A 119 17.07 -7.50 -0.87
CA ASP A 119 18.11 -7.65 -1.88
C ASP A 119 19.06 -8.85 -1.63
N LYS A 120 18.60 -9.85 -0.88
CA LYS A 120 19.37 -11.03 -0.50
C LYS A 120 19.16 -12.20 -1.44
N PHE A 121 19.14 -11.98 -2.75
CA PHE A 121 18.90 -13.04 -3.76
C PHE A 121 19.92 -14.18 -3.70
N SER A 122 21.18 -13.90 -3.35
CA SER A 122 22.24 -14.88 -3.32
C SER A 122 22.01 -16.01 -2.32
N ILE A 123 21.26 -15.77 -1.25
CA ILE A 123 21.00 -16.75 -0.21
C ILE A 123 19.77 -17.61 -0.48
N ILE A 124 18.90 -17.26 -1.43
CA ILE A 124 17.61 -17.94 -1.64
C ILE A 124 17.81 -19.46 -1.87
N LYS A 125 18.80 -19.83 -2.67
CA LYS A 125 19.11 -21.26 -2.96
C LYS A 125 19.64 -22.05 -1.76
N SER A 126 20.16 -21.36 -0.73
CA SER A 126 20.73 -21.95 0.48
C SER A 126 19.83 -21.84 1.70
N LEU A 127 18.62 -21.29 1.56
CA LEU A 127 17.69 -21.17 2.67
C LEU A 127 17.25 -22.54 3.17
N LEU A 128 17.38 -22.72 4.48
CA LEU A 128 16.83 -23.88 5.19
C LEU A 128 15.44 -23.54 5.74
N PRO A 129 14.57 -24.55 6.00
CA PRO A 129 13.29 -24.33 6.63
C PRO A 129 13.41 -23.55 7.94
N THR A 130 12.58 -22.52 8.10
CA THR A 130 12.57 -21.70 9.31
C THR A 130 12.20 -22.55 10.52
N ARG A 131 13.02 -22.49 11.57
CA ARG A 131 12.79 -23.18 12.84
C ARG A 131 12.13 -22.23 13.83
N GLY A 132 10.90 -22.52 14.21
CA GLY A 132 10.13 -21.64 15.09
C GLY A 132 9.76 -20.33 14.41
N VAL A 133 10.06 -19.20 15.04
CA VAL A 133 9.72 -17.85 14.56
C VAL A 133 10.98 -17.05 14.33
N LYS A 134 11.08 -16.43 13.16
CA LYS A 134 12.09 -15.42 12.88
C LYS A 134 11.42 -14.04 12.89
N ARG A 135 11.82 -13.19 13.81
CA ARG A 135 11.36 -11.80 13.91
C ARG A 135 12.44 -10.90 13.35
N GLU A 136 12.09 -10.06 12.44
CA GLU A 136 13.01 -9.09 11.84
C GLU A 136 12.34 -7.72 11.79
N LYS A 137 13.08 -6.70 12.21
CA LYS A 137 12.73 -5.33 11.91
C LYS A 137 13.26 -5.06 10.50
N LEU A 138 12.36 -4.81 9.57
CA LEU A 138 12.68 -4.48 8.20
C LEU A 138 12.47 -2.99 8.01
N ASP A 139 13.45 -2.34 7.40
CA ASP A 139 13.22 -1.06 6.77
C ASP A 139 12.71 -1.35 5.36
N PHE A 140 11.42 -1.21 5.19
CA PHE A 140 10.78 -1.47 3.92
C PHE A 140 10.64 -0.16 3.16
N PHE A 141 11.68 0.18 2.38
CA PHE A 141 11.74 1.42 1.60
C PHE A 141 11.46 2.68 2.44
N GLY A 142 12.12 2.79 3.59
CA GLY A 142 11.94 3.90 4.52
C GLY A 142 10.77 3.76 5.50
N TYR A 143 9.99 2.68 5.40
CA TYR A 143 8.93 2.37 6.36
C TYR A 143 9.35 1.23 7.29
N PRO A 144 9.49 1.47 8.58
CA PRO A 144 9.85 0.42 9.53
C PRO A 144 8.66 -0.51 9.77
N ILE A 145 8.80 -1.77 9.37
CA ILE A 145 7.85 -2.84 9.66
C ILE A 145 8.49 -3.93 10.51
N ILE A 146 7.68 -4.68 11.25
CA ILE A 146 8.11 -5.87 11.96
C ILE A 146 7.56 -7.09 11.24
N SER A 147 8.44 -7.86 10.59
CA SER A 147 8.09 -9.11 9.95
C SER A 147 8.27 -10.28 10.92
N TRP A 148 7.26 -11.15 10.94
CA TRP A 148 7.27 -12.39 11.68
C TRP A 148 7.13 -13.55 10.69
N ASP A 149 8.24 -14.21 10.37
CA ASP A 149 8.26 -15.41 9.53
C ASP A 149 8.07 -16.65 10.40
N LEU A 150 6.88 -17.25 10.33
CA LEU A 150 6.52 -18.43 11.09
C LEU A 150 6.87 -19.70 10.29
N GLY A 151 7.68 -20.58 10.89
CA GLY A 151 8.01 -21.88 10.33
C GLY A 151 6.76 -22.72 10.08
N GLY A 152 6.58 -23.23 8.86
CA GLY A 152 5.37 -23.93 8.43
C GLY A 152 5.26 -25.40 8.85
N GLN A 153 6.26 -25.94 9.54
CA GLN A 153 6.26 -27.35 9.97
C GLN A 153 5.17 -27.63 11.01
N ILE A 154 4.50 -28.78 10.92
CA ILE A 154 3.40 -29.20 11.82
C ILE A 154 3.78 -29.04 13.29
N MET A 155 5.00 -29.44 13.66
CA MET A 155 5.47 -29.34 15.05
C MET A 155 5.43 -27.91 15.60
N TYR A 156 5.75 -26.89 14.79
CA TYR A 156 5.70 -25.50 15.24
C TYR A 156 4.28 -24.96 15.24
N ARG A 157 3.45 -25.33 14.26
CA ARG A 157 2.04 -24.92 14.19
C ARG A 157 1.28 -25.41 15.42
N GLU A 158 1.31 -26.70 15.72
CA GLU A 158 0.55 -27.32 16.80
C GLU A 158 1.13 -27.05 18.18
N LYS A 159 2.45 -27.22 18.35
CA LYS A 159 3.08 -27.16 19.69
C LYS A 159 3.49 -25.76 20.12
N LEU A 160 3.62 -24.81 19.21
CA LEU A 160 4.09 -23.47 19.53
C LEU A 160 3.01 -22.42 19.28
N TYR A 161 2.50 -22.30 18.05
CA TYR A 161 1.66 -21.17 17.68
C TYR A 161 0.26 -21.27 18.27
N PHE A 162 -0.39 -22.43 18.17
CA PHE A 162 -1.72 -22.65 18.72
C PHE A 162 -1.77 -22.88 20.23
N ASN A 163 -0.64 -23.20 20.85
CA ASN A 163 -0.58 -23.31 22.32
C ASN A 163 -0.40 -21.96 23.02
N ARG A 164 0.11 -20.95 22.31
CA ARG A 164 0.29 -19.59 22.84
C ARG A 164 -0.06 -18.55 21.76
N PRO A 165 -1.29 -18.57 21.25
CA PRO A 165 -1.67 -17.76 20.10
C PRO A 165 -1.53 -16.25 20.35
N GLU A 166 -1.72 -15.82 21.60
CA GLU A 166 -1.55 -14.43 22.02
C GLU A 166 -0.15 -13.89 21.78
N LEU A 167 0.88 -14.72 21.75
CA LEU A 167 2.25 -14.28 21.50
C LEU A 167 2.54 -14.04 20.02
N PHE A 168 1.80 -14.70 19.13
CA PHE A 168 2.09 -14.70 17.70
C PHE A 168 1.09 -13.88 16.89
N PHE A 169 -0.20 -13.97 17.21
CA PHE A 169 -1.28 -13.44 16.39
C PHE A 169 -1.81 -12.07 16.83
N THR A 170 -1.61 -11.66 18.11
CA THR A 170 -2.06 -10.34 18.58
C THR A 170 -1.34 -9.20 17.86
N GLU A 171 -2.07 -8.12 17.66
CA GLU A 171 -1.57 -6.89 17.05
C GLU A 171 -0.99 -7.09 15.63
N ALA A 172 -1.39 -8.13 14.90
CA ALA A 172 -1.06 -8.26 13.50
C ALA A 172 -1.86 -7.23 12.70
N ASP A 173 -1.20 -6.41 11.87
CA ASP A 173 -1.88 -5.50 10.97
C ASP A 173 -2.29 -6.23 9.69
N ILE A 174 -1.42 -7.12 9.19
CA ILE A 174 -1.68 -7.94 8.01
C ILE A 174 -1.08 -9.32 8.12
N VAL A 175 -1.80 -10.28 7.58
CA VAL A 175 -1.37 -11.68 7.44
C VAL A 175 -1.16 -12.01 5.97
N LEU A 176 0.08 -12.33 5.60
CA LEU A 176 0.43 -12.88 4.30
C LEU A 176 0.41 -14.41 4.39
N TYR A 177 -0.65 -15.03 3.85
CA TYR A 177 -0.76 -16.48 3.85
C TYR A 177 -0.19 -17.08 2.57
N VAL A 178 0.99 -17.71 2.66
CA VAL A 178 1.76 -18.15 1.50
C VAL A 178 1.50 -19.62 1.17
N ILE A 179 1.13 -19.88 -0.09
CA ILE A 179 0.78 -21.20 -0.63
C ILE A 179 1.68 -21.52 -1.82
N ASP A 180 2.27 -22.73 -1.83
CA ASP A 180 2.99 -23.24 -2.99
C ASP A 180 2.01 -23.66 -4.09
N SER A 181 2.03 -22.99 -5.25
CA SER A 181 1.13 -23.29 -6.38
C SER A 181 1.44 -24.64 -7.06
N GLN A 182 2.60 -25.23 -6.77
CA GLN A 182 3.10 -26.44 -7.43
C GLN A 182 2.95 -27.68 -6.56
N ASP A 183 2.32 -27.59 -5.38
CA ASP A 183 2.11 -28.70 -4.46
C ASP A 183 0.61 -28.98 -4.22
N PRO A 184 -0.11 -29.52 -5.23
CA PRO A 184 -1.55 -29.71 -5.16
C PRO A 184 -2.01 -30.69 -4.06
N ASP A 185 -1.16 -31.63 -3.66
CA ASP A 185 -1.46 -32.61 -2.62
C ASP A 185 -1.67 -31.95 -1.25
N ARG A 186 -1.07 -30.79 -1.04
CA ARG A 186 -1.12 -30.04 0.23
C ARG A 186 -2.14 -28.89 0.26
N PHE A 187 -2.87 -28.63 -0.80
CA PHE A 187 -3.85 -27.52 -0.82
C PHE A 187 -4.95 -27.68 0.23
N THR A 188 -5.38 -28.91 0.51
CA THR A 188 -6.40 -29.18 1.56
C THR A 188 -5.81 -28.95 2.95
N GLU A 189 -4.58 -29.39 3.21
CA GLU A 189 -3.88 -29.10 4.46
C GLU A 189 -3.72 -27.58 4.65
N ALA A 190 -3.30 -26.87 3.61
CA ALA A 190 -3.16 -25.41 3.64
C ALA A 190 -4.48 -24.70 3.97
N ALA A 191 -5.59 -25.08 3.33
CA ALA A 191 -6.90 -24.48 3.59
C ALA A 191 -7.40 -24.78 5.02
N ASN A 192 -7.15 -25.98 5.55
CA ASN A 192 -7.48 -26.32 6.94
C ASN A 192 -6.66 -25.52 7.94
N TYR A 193 -5.35 -25.37 7.69
CA TYR A 193 -4.49 -24.57 8.55
C TYR A 193 -4.93 -23.09 8.53
N PHE A 194 -5.28 -22.56 7.37
CA PHE A 194 -5.83 -21.21 7.24
C PHE A 194 -7.12 -21.03 8.07
N ARG A 195 -8.04 -22.02 8.01
CA ARG A 195 -9.25 -22.01 8.84
C ARG A 195 -8.95 -21.95 10.34
N GLU A 196 -7.96 -22.73 10.82
CA GLU A 196 -7.58 -22.69 12.23
C GLU A 196 -6.99 -21.33 12.63
N VAL A 197 -6.21 -20.69 11.75
CA VAL A 197 -5.69 -19.33 12.00
C VAL A 197 -6.84 -18.34 12.15
N LEU A 198 -7.85 -18.39 11.26
CA LEU A 198 -9.02 -17.48 11.34
C LEU A 198 -9.81 -17.69 12.64
N LYS A 199 -10.00 -18.93 13.10
CA LYS A 199 -10.64 -19.22 14.39
C LYS A 199 -9.91 -18.60 15.56
N VAL A 200 -8.58 -18.77 15.60
CA VAL A 200 -7.73 -18.21 16.66
C VAL A 200 -7.81 -16.67 16.68
N LEU A 201 -7.79 -16.02 15.53
CA LEU A 201 -7.92 -14.57 15.47
C LEU A 201 -9.27 -14.08 15.99
N ILE A 202 -10.36 -14.81 15.73
CA ILE A 202 -11.67 -14.51 16.32
C ILE A 202 -11.65 -14.66 17.84
N GLU A 203 -11.07 -15.73 18.36
CA GLU A 203 -10.95 -15.95 19.81
C GLU A 203 -10.15 -14.83 20.49
N LEU A 204 -9.09 -14.34 19.82
CA LEU A 204 -8.27 -13.21 20.28
C LEU A 204 -8.91 -11.84 20.05
N LYS A 205 -10.04 -11.77 19.32
CA LYS A 205 -10.72 -10.53 18.88
C LYS A 205 -9.81 -9.64 18.01
N GLU A 206 -8.95 -10.26 17.24
CA GLU A 206 -8.07 -9.59 16.28
C GLU A 206 -8.71 -9.61 14.89
N ASN A 207 -8.51 -8.55 14.13
CA ASN A 207 -9.07 -8.40 12.77
C ASN A 207 -8.02 -7.84 11.79
N PRO A 208 -6.92 -8.56 11.53
CA PRO A 208 -5.92 -8.12 10.57
C PRO A 208 -6.47 -8.18 9.13
N GLU A 209 -5.85 -7.40 8.25
CA GLU A 209 -6.01 -7.59 6.81
C GLU A 209 -5.38 -8.91 6.36
N PHE A 210 -5.87 -9.49 5.26
CA PHE A 210 -5.32 -10.72 4.71
C PHE A 210 -4.96 -10.58 3.23
N LEU A 211 -3.84 -11.23 2.88
CA LEU A 211 -3.47 -11.47 1.48
C LEU A 211 -3.02 -12.93 1.34
N ILE A 212 -3.75 -13.69 0.53
CA ILE A 212 -3.37 -15.06 0.17
C ILE A 212 -2.41 -14.99 -1.00
N VAL A 213 -1.17 -15.40 -0.76
CA VAL A 213 -0.06 -15.31 -1.71
C VAL A 213 0.17 -16.67 -2.36
N ILE A 214 -0.16 -16.78 -3.64
CA ILE A 214 0.07 -17.97 -4.46
C ILE A 214 1.50 -17.89 -4.99
N SER A 215 2.43 -18.51 -4.28
CA SER A 215 3.86 -18.46 -4.58
C SER A 215 4.29 -19.45 -5.65
N LYS A 216 5.54 -19.35 -6.11
CA LYS A 216 6.13 -20.19 -7.15
C LYS A 216 5.35 -20.18 -8.48
N SER A 217 4.77 -19.02 -8.78
CA SER A 217 4.03 -18.74 -10.02
C SER A 217 4.97 -18.24 -11.11
N ASP A 218 5.96 -19.06 -11.49
CA ASP A 218 7.00 -18.70 -12.44
C ASP A 218 6.43 -18.50 -13.86
N GLN A 219 7.03 -17.62 -14.64
CA GLN A 219 6.48 -17.17 -15.92
C GLN A 219 6.24 -18.31 -16.94
N ASP A 220 7.11 -19.30 -16.96
CA ASP A 220 6.97 -20.51 -17.77
C ASP A 220 5.86 -21.42 -17.28
N ILE A 221 5.70 -21.52 -15.95
CA ILE A 221 4.69 -22.34 -15.29
C ILE A 221 3.29 -21.73 -15.44
N ARG A 222 3.14 -20.42 -15.30
CA ARG A 222 1.85 -19.71 -15.46
C ARG A 222 1.14 -20.00 -16.78
N LYS A 223 1.89 -20.33 -17.84
CA LYS A 223 1.36 -20.66 -19.17
C LYS A 223 0.79 -22.08 -19.26
N THR A 224 1.01 -22.91 -18.25
CA THR A 224 0.58 -24.32 -18.26
C THR A 224 -0.88 -24.47 -17.77
N LEU A 225 -1.59 -25.43 -18.35
CA LEU A 225 -2.94 -25.81 -17.90
C LEU A 225 -2.92 -26.30 -16.43
N GLN A 226 -1.85 -27.00 -16.04
CA GLN A 226 -1.70 -27.49 -14.68
C GLN A 226 -1.69 -26.36 -13.66
N TRP A 227 -0.95 -25.28 -13.92
CA TRP A 227 -0.92 -24.13 -13.02
C TRP A 227 -2.28 -23.44 -12.93
N GLN A 228 -2.99 -23.26 -14.06
CA GLN A 228 -4.33 -22.68 -14.08
C GLN A 228 -5.33 -23.51 -13.26
N GLN A 229 -5.26 -24.83 -13.37
CA GLN A 229 -6.06 -25.76 -12.56
C GLN A 229 -5.71 -25.67 -11.08
N ASN A 230 -4.42 -25.61 -10.74
CA ASN A 230 -3.94 -25.49 -9.38
C ASN A 230 -4.43 -24.18 -8.74
N VAL A 231 -4.27 -23.03 -9.41
CA VAL A 231 -4.76 -21.73 -8.93
C VAL A 231 -6.28 -21.75 -8.73
N THR A 232 -7.03 -22.32 -9.68
CA THR A 232 -8.49 -22.47 -9.56
C THR A 232 -8.85 -23.34 -8.35
N ASN A 233 -8.14 -24.44 -8.11
CA ASN A 233 -8.35 -25.31 -6.97
C ASN A 233 -8.04 -24.61 -5.64
N ILE A 234 -6.91 -23.86 -5.57
CA ILE A 234 -6.57 -23.03 -4.41
C ILE A 234 -7.70 -22.04 -4.14
N LYS A 235 -8.07 -21.21 -5.13
CA LYS A 235 -9.12 -20.21 -4.97
C LYS A 235 -10.43 -20.83 -4.51
N ASN A 236 -10.85 -21.96 -5.09
CA ASN A 236 -12.07 -22.67 -4.70
C ASN A 236 -12.04 -23.18 -3.24
N LYS A 237 -10.92 -23.76 -2.81
CA LYS A 237 -10.79 -24.28 -1.44
C LYS A 237 -10.77 -23.14 -0.40
N PHE A 238 -10.02 -22.08 -0.68
CA PHE A 238 -9.92 -20.95 0.22
C PHE A 238 -11.22 -20.12 0.24
N SER A 239 -11.87 -19.91 -0.90
CA SER A 239 -13.19 -19.23 -0.93
C SER A 239 -14.25 -19.95 -0.12
N LYS A 240 -14.20 -21.29 0.00
CA LYS A 240 -15.09 -22.02 0.90
C LYS A 240 -14.81 -21.70 2.36
N VAL A 241 -13.54 -21.60 2.74
CA VAL A 241 -13.15 -21.20 4.11
C VAL A 241 -13.54 -19.75 4.36
N ILE A 242 -13.23 -18.84 3.44
CA ILE A 242 -13.53 -17.40 3.56
C ILE A 242 -15.01 -17.15 3.83
N LYS A 243 -15.90 -17.87 3.15
CA LYS A 243 -17.36 -17.77 3.37
C LYS A 243 -17.82 -18.16 4.78
N GLU A 244 -17.01 -18.88 5.53
CA GLU A 244 -17.29 -19.20 6.94
C GLU A 244 -16.91 -18.03 7.87
N PHE A 245 -16.14 -17.03 7.37
CA PHE A 245 -15.51 -15.96 8.15
C PHE A 245 -15.64 -14.60 7.45
N GLU A 246 -16.87 -14.18 7.16
CA GLU A 246 -17.18 -12.96 6.35
C GLU A 246 -16.66 -11.64 6.94
N GLN A 247 -16.25 -11.63 8.21
CA GLN A 247 -15.70 -10.44 8.87
C GLN A 247 -14.31 -10.04 8.40
N PHE A 248 -13.54 -10.97 7.77
CA PHE A 248 -12.20 -10.68 7.31
C PHE A 248 -12.18 -10.24 5.84
N SER A 249 -11.42 -9.18 5.56
CA SER A 249 -11.09 -8.76 4.20
C SER A 249 -9.92 -9.60 3.67
N ILE A 250 -10.15 -10.41 2.64
CA ILE A 250 -9.19 -11.42 2.16
C ILE A 250 -9.07 -11.34 0.64
N ASP A 251 -7.88 -11.00 0.15
CA ASP A 251 -7.55 -10.94 -1.27
C ASP A 251 -6.54 -12.02 -1.67
N PHE A 252 -6.36 -12.19 -2.99
CA PHE A 252 -5.41 -13.13 -3.58
C PHE A 252 -4.43 -12.38 -4.48
N CYS A 253 -3.16 -12.77 -4.42
CA CYS A 253 -2.18 -12.42 -5.44
C CYS A 253 -1.30 -13.62 -5.77
N ASP A 254 -0.68 -13.62 -6.94
CA ASP A 254 0.31 -14.61 -7.32
C ASP A 254 1.69 -13.94 -7.48
N THR A 255 2.74 -14.65 -7.08
CA THR A 255 4.10 -14.13 -7.08
C THR A 255 5.15 -15.20 -7.31
N THR A 256 6.33 -14.78 -7.76
CA THR A 256 7.51 -15.61 -7.84
C THR A 256 8.76 -14.83 -7.41
N VAL A 257 9.67 -15.49 -6.71
CA VAL A 257 10.95 -14.90 -6.31
C VAL A 257 11.90 -14.62 -7.49
N PHE A 258 11.61 -15.19 -8.66
CA PHE A 258 12.39 -14.97 -9.89
C PHE A 258 11.98 -13.73 -10.68
N GLN A 259 10.86 -13.10 -10.31
CA GLN A 259 10.38 -11.85 -10.86
C GLN A 259 10.14 -10.86 -9.72
N TRP A 260 11.14 -10.01 -9.50
CA TRP A 260 11.13 -9.02 -8.42
C TRP A 260 9.87 -8.14 -8.44
N GLU A 261 9.38 -7.79 -9.63
CA GLU A 261 8.20 -6.98 -9.84
C GLU A 261 6.95 -7.58 -9.18
N THR A 262 6.79 -8.91 -9.26
CA THR A 262 5.62 -9.58 -8.66
C THR A 262 5.69 -9.57 -7.13
N VAL A 263 6.89 -9.63 -6.57
CA VAL A 263 7.10 -9.51 -5.13
C VAL A 263 6.79 -8.10 -4.66
N MET A 264 7.22 -7.09 -5.40
CA MET A 264 6.92 -5.69 -5.10
C MET A 264 5.43 -5.39 -5.20
N GLN A 265 4.73 -5.90 -6.20
CA GLN A 265 3.27 -5.78 -6.32
C GLN A 265 2.57 -6.42 -5.13
N MET A 266 2.98 -7.64 -4.72
CA MET A 266 2.43 -8.32 -3.53
C MET A 266 2.56 -7.44 -2.27
N PHE A 267 3.76 -6.90 -2.02
CA PHE A 267 3.96 -6.03 -0.85
C PHE A 267 3.23 -4.70 -0.98
N SER A 268 3.13 -4.12 -2.18
CA SER A 268 2.35 -2.90 -2.40
C SER A 268 0.87 -3.12 -2.07
N ILE A 269 0.27 -4.23 -2.52
CA ILE A 269 -1.10 -4.62 -2.15
C ILE A 269 -1.22 -4.73 -0.62
N ALA A 270 -0.28 -5.44 0.00
CA ALA A 270 -0.28 -5.65 1.45
C ALA A 270 -0.20 -4.34 2.24
N LEU A 271 0.71 -3.45 1.87
CA LEU A 271 0.93 -2.19 2.56
C LEU A 271 -0.21 -1.18 2.32
N LYS A 272 -0.77 -1.15 1.12
CA LYS A 272 -1.96 -0.34 0.81
C LYS A 272 -3.15 -0.70 1.72
N LYS A 273 -3.35 -1.99 2.00
CA LYS A 273 -4.44 -2.45 2.89
C LYS A 273 -4.30 -1.95 4.34
N VAL A 274 -3.08 -1.75 4.83
CA VAL A 274 -2.83 -1.31 6.21
C VAL A 274 -2.48 0.18 6.31
N SER A 275 -2.41 0.86 5.18
CA SER A 275 -2.12 2.28 5.11
C SER A 275 -3.36 3.12 5.38
N ASP A 276 -3.24 4.09 6.27
CA ASP A 276 -4.30 5.06 6.54
C ASP A 276 -4.45 6.11 5.41
N THR A 277 -3.49 6.19 4.48
CA THR A 277 -3.46 7.21 3.43
C THR A 277 -3.71 6.68 2.02
N SER A 278 -3.65 5.37 1.81
CA SER A 278 -3.76 4.72 0.49
C SER A 278 -5.04 5.14 -0.26
N GLU A 279 -6.19 5.08 0.38
CA GLU A 279 -7.46 5.46 -0.22
C GLU A 279 -7.54 6.95 -0.57
N ILE A 280 -6.92 7.81 0.25
CA ILE A 280 -6.84 9.25 -0.02
C ILE A 280 -5.95 9.51 -1.24
N ILE A 281 -4.83 8.79 -1.36
CA ILE A 281 -3.93 8.87 -2.51
C ILE A 281 -4.68 8.45 -3.79
N GLU A 282 -5.43 7.35 -3.75
CA GLU A 282 -6.21 6.87 -4.89
C GLU A 282 -7.26 7.87 -5.33
N ASN A 283 -7.98 8.51 -4.40
CA ASN A 283 -8.94 9.59 -4.71
C ASN A 283 -8.26 10.81 -5.34
N ILE A 284 -7.03 11.14 -4.93
CA ILE A 284 -6.26 12.23 -5.55
C ILE A 284 -5.80 11.84 -6.97
N LEU A 285 -5.43 10.59 -7.17
CA LEU A 285 -5.06 10.09 -8.51
C LEU A 285 -6.27 10.04 -9.45
N GLU A 286 -7.46 9.71 -8.96
CA GLU A 286 -8.72 9.83 -9.70
C GLU A 286 -8.96 11.28 -10.14
N GLU A 287 -8.93 12.24 -9.20
CA GLU A 287 -9.05 13.65 -9.51
C GLU A 287 -8.00 14.13 -10.53
N PHE A 288 -6.77 13.62 -10.40
CA PHE A 288 -5.69 13.92 -11.33
C PHE A 288 -6.01 13.41 -12.74
N THR A 289 -6.41 12.13 -12.89
CA THR A 289 -6.71 11.52 -14.19
C THR A 289 -7.82 12.28 -14.90
N ASP A 290 -8.86 12.71 -14.19
CA ASP A 290 -9.95 13.52 -14.73
C ASP A 290 -9.46 14.89 -15.21
N GLN A 291 -8.62 15.57 -14.41
CA GLN A 291 -8.16 16.93 -14.75
C GLN A 291 -7.16 16.98 -15.90
N VAL A 292 -6.38 15.92 -16.11
CA VAL A 292 -5.38 15.89 -17.20
C VAL A 292 -5.79 15.01 -18.37
N ASP A 293 -6.99 14.43 -18.34
CA ASP A 293 -7.51 13.52 -19.35
C ASP A 293 -6.56 12.31 -19.56
N ALA A 294 -6.14 11.71 -18.42
CA ALA A 294 -5.33 10.50 -18.40
C ALA A 294 -6.23 9.27 -18.29
N LYS A 295 -5.77 8.13 -18.79
CA LYS A 295 -6.48 6.83 -18.69
C LYS A 295 -6.11 6.07 -17.44
N ALA A 296 -4.92 6.29 -16.94
CA ALA A 296 -4.41 5.68 -15.73
C ALA A 296 -3.37 6.57 -15.08
N ALA A 297 -3.26 6.51 -13.76
CA ALA A 297 -2.18 7.11 -13.00
C ALA A 297 -1.75 6.21 -11.85
N SER A 298 -0.46 6.22 -11.54
CA SER A 298 0.11 5.48 -10.41
C SER A 298 1.18 6.32 -9.72
N LEU A 299 1.20 6.25 -8.40
CA LEU A 299 2.24 6.85 -7.57
C LEU A 299 3.19 5.75 -7.10
N VAL A 300 4.43 5.77 -7.57
CA VAL A 300 5.37 4.67 -7.40
C VAL A 300 6.72 5.20 -6.93
N SER A 301 7.31 4.57 -5.90
CA SER A 301 8.69 4.86 -5.52
C SER A 301 9.69 4.32 -6.54
N MET A 302 10.90 4.86 -6.54
CA MET A 302 11.98 4.35 -7.36
C MET A 302 12.31 2.89 -7.10
N ASP A 303 12.03 2.39 -5.91
CA ASP A 303 12.22 1.00 -5.51
C ASP A 303 11.00 0.10 -5.83
N GLY A 304 10.01 0.64 -6.58
CA GLY A 304 8.86 -0.12 -7.09
C GLY A 304 7.70 -0.30 -6.13
N LEU A 305 7.70 0.37 -4.97
CA LEU A 305 6.54 0.38 -4.08
C LEU A 305 5.44 1.27 -4.68
N ILE A 306 4.25 0.72 -4.88
CA ILE A 306 3.08 1.43 -5.37
C ILE A 306 2.27 1.92 -4.17
N PHE A 307 2.20 3.25 -4.01
CA PHE A 307 1.43 3.90 -2.94
C PHE A 307 -0.07 3.99 -3.26
N GLY A 308 -0.40 4.11 -4.52
CA GLY A 308 -1.75 4.15 -5.03
C GLY A 308 -1.76 4.17 -6.56
N ASN A 309 -2.90 3.81 -7.11
CA ASN A 309 -3.15 3.80 -8.55
C ASN A 309 -4.63 4.07 -8.82
N TYR A 310 -4.92 4.65 -9.97
CA TYR A 310 -6.28 4.83 -10.47
C TYR A 310 -6.35 4.53 -11.96
N THR A 311 -7.35 3.74 -12.36
CA THR A 311 -7.64 3.41 -13.75
C THR A 311 -9.01 2.73 -13.87
N ASP A 312 -9.66 2.91 -15.00
CA ASP A 312 -10.87 2.18 -15.38
C ASP A 312 -10.57 0.85 -16.11
N SER A 313 -9.29 0.58 -16.39
CA SER A 313 -8.86 -0.57 -17.19
C SER A 313 -7.66 -1.29 -16.56
N GLU A 314 -7.83 -2.57 -16.24
CA GLU A 314 -6.75 -3.42 -15.74
C GLU A 314 -5.53 -3.43 -16.68
N THR A 315 -5.76 -3.39 -18.01
CA THR A 315 -4.68 -3.34 -19.00
C THR A 315 -3.88 -2.04 -18.92
N ASP A 316 -4.55 -0.90 -18.73
CA ASP A 316 -3.89 0.40 -18.62
C ASP A 316 -3.10 0.51 -17.31
N GLU A 317 -3.63 -0.05 -16.21
CA GLU A 317 -2.90 -0.17 -14.94
C GLU A 317 -1.63 -1.00 -15.11
N MET A 318 -1.74 -2.18 -15.70
CA MET A 318 -0.58 -3.04 -15.98
C MET A 318 0.47 -2.33 -16.83
N LEU A 319 0.05 -1.56 -17.84
CA LEU A 319 0.97 -0.80 -18.70
C LEU A 319 1.74 0.25 -17.90
N VAL A 320 1.06 1.03 -17.08
CA VAL A 320 1.69 2.09 -16.25
C VAL A 320 2.63 1.47 -15.22
N ASN A 321 2.17 0.49 -14.46
CA ASN A 321 2.93 -0.12 -13.38
C ASN A 321 4.16 -0.88 -13.92
N ASN A 322 4.02 -1.67 -14.99
CA ASN A 322 5.16 -2.38 -15.59
C ASN A 322 6.17 -1.42 -16.23
N THR A 323 5.72 -0.30 -16.81
CA THR A 323 6.63 0.72 -17.33
C THR A 323 7.43 1.37 -16.20
N ALA A 324 6.79 1.67 -15.06
CA ALA A 324 7.46 2.21 -13.88
C ALA A 324 8.56 1.27 -13.36
N LEU A 325 8.26 -0.04 -13.28
CA LEU A 325 9.21 -1.06 -12.83
C LEU A 325 10.37 -1.28 -13.83
N LEU A 326 10.09 -1.26 -15.13
CA LEU A 326 11.13 -1.34 -16.16
C LEU A 326 12.13 -0.20 -16.04
N LEU A 327 11.64 1.00 -15.80
CA LEU A 327 12.49 2.19 -15.70
C LEU A 327 13.31 2.23 -14.42
N GLN A 328 12.88 1.58 -13.35
CA GLN A 328 13.72 1.33 -12.19
C GLN A 328 14.97 0.50 -12.59
N THR A 329 14.78 -0.57 -13.34
CA THR A 329 15.90 -1.39 -13.85
C THR A 329 16.91 -0.56 -14.66
N LEU A 330 16.41 0.30 -15.56
CA LEU A 330 17.23 1.23 -16.33
C LEU A 330 17.93 2.26 -15.44
N SER A 331 17.25 2.81 -14.45
CA SER A 331 17.82 3.79 -13.53
C SER A 331 18.94 3.20 -12.68
N ASN A 332 18.79 1.97 -12.22
CA ASN A 332 19.84 1.25 -11.49
C ASN A 332 21.08 1.03 -12.39
N PHE A 333 20.84 0.70 -13.66
CA PHE A 333 21.93 0.60 -14.65
C PHE A 333 22.63 1.96 -14.84
N TYR A 334 21.89 3.05 -15.04
CA TYR A 334 22.47 4.40 -15.21
C TYR A 334 23.28 4.83 -13.98
N ASN A 335 22.80 4.57 -12.78
CA ASN A 335 23.56 4.82 -11.56
C ASN A 335 24.89 4.03 -11.52
N SER A 336 24.87 2.78 -11.98
CA SER A 336 26.08 1.92 -11.99
C SER A 336 27.19 2.45 -12.92
N ILE A 337 26.83 3.26 -13.92
CA ILE A 337 27.75 3.89 -14.87
C ILE A 337 27.95 5.40 -14.60
N GLY A 338 27.45 5.90 -13.47
CA GLY A 338 27.68 7.27 -13.01
C GLY A 338 26.79 8.35 -13.67
N LEU A 339 25.68 7.95 -14.32
CA LEU A 339 24.72 8.90 -14.87
C LEU A 339 23.72 9.32 -13.77
N VAL A 340 23.29 10.57 -13.86
CA VAL A 340 22.30 11.14 -12.94
C VAL A 340 20.89 10.63 -13.31
N ARG A 341 20.06 10.39 -12.29
CA ARG A 341 18.66 9.98 -12.48
C ARG A 341 17.85 11.10 -13.13
N GLU A 342 17.03 10.70 -14.11
CA GLU A 342 16.14 11.63 -14.80
C GLU A 342 14.98 12.07 -13.91
N LYS A 343 14.57 13.33 -14.07
CA LYS A 343 13.40 13.89 -13.36
C LYS A 343 12.10 13.60 -14.09
N SER A 344 12.16 13.43 -15.40
CA SER A 344 11.01 13.17 -16.27
C SER A 344 11.36 12.10 -17.27
N ILE A 345 10.46 11.17 -17.48
CA ILE A 345 10.62 10.03 -18.37
C ILE A 345 9.39 9.95 -19.26
N LYS A 346 9.61 9.75 -20.56
CA LYS A 346 8.56 9.69 -21.57
C LYS A 346 8.74 8.45 -22.45
N LEU A 347 7.68 7.62 -22.52
CA LEU A 347 7.60 6.51 -23.46
C LEU A 347 6.43 6.74 -24.41
N ASP A 348 6.74 7.06 -25.66
CA ASP A 348 5.71 7.24 -26.69
C ASP A 348 5.32 5.88 -27.30
N LEU A 349 4.01 5.64 -27.36
CA LEU A 349 3.38 4.47 -27.95
C LEU A 349 2.51 4.90 -29.14
N PRO A 350 3.12 5.36 -30.26
CA PRO A 350 2.40 6.07 -31.33
C PRO A 350 1.37 5.18 -32.05
N LEU A 351 1.60 3.88 -32.14
CA LEU A 351 0.63 2.95 -32.76
C LEU A 351 -0.65 2.79 -31.91
N ASN A 352 -0.57 3.07 -30.62
CA ASN A 352 -1.70 2.99 -29.68
C ASN A 352 -2.28 4.37 -29.37
N GLY A 353 -1.63 5.45 -29.83
CA GLY A 353 -2.09 6.83 -29.59
C GLY A 353 -1.87 7.33 -28.16
N PHE A 354 -0.95 6.72 -27.39
CA PHE A 354 -0.69 7.05 -25.99
C PHE A 354 0.76 7.40 -25.74
N THR A 355 0.98 8.11 -24.63
CA THR A 355 2.29 8.32 -24.02
C THR A 355 2.21 7.90 -22.56
N VAL A 356 3.14 7.05 -22.10
CA VAL A 356 3.39 6.82 -20.68
C VAL A 356 4.39 7.84 -20.21
N ARG A 357 4.02 8.63 -19.20
CA ARG A 357 4.87 9.68 -18.64
C ARG A 357 5.08 9.48 -17.16
N GLY A 358 6.33 9.49 -16.72
CA GLY A 358 6.74 9.47 -15.31
C GLY A 358 7.39 10.80 -14.94
N GLU A 359 6.90 11.44 -13.89
CA GLU A 359 7.43 12.70 -13.36
C GLU A 359 7.85 12.52 -11.91
N LYS A 360 9.12 12.82 -11.60
CA LYS A 360 9.61 12.84 -10.23
C LYS A 360 8.92 13.95 -9.45
N LEU A 361 8.17 13.58 -8.42
CA LEU A 361 7.48 14.55 -7.58
C LEU A 361 8.39 15.02 -6.43
N PHE A 362 8.90 14.11 -5.62
CA PHE A 362 9.67 14.39 -4.42
C PHE A 362 10.56 13.19 -4.03
N GLU A 363 11.31 13.33 -2.97
CA GLU A 363 12.02 12.25 -2.29
C GLU A 363 11.42 12.08 -0.90
N TYR A 364 11.24 10.84 -0.46
CA TYR A 364 10.70 10.54 0.85
C TYR A 364 11.68 9.75 1.69
N SER A 365 11.47 9.73 3.00
CA SER A 365 12.29 9.11 4.04
C SER A 365 13.73 9.68 4.13
N ASP A 366 14.45 9.30 5.17
CA ASP A 366 15.87 9.62 5.37
C ASP A 366 16.76 9.03 4.26
N LEU A 367 16.27 8.03 3.54
CA LEU A 367 16.96 7.41 2.41
C LEU A 367 16.85 8.20 1.11
N GLN A 368 16.07 9.28 1.09
CA GLN A 368 15.84 10.15 -0.08
C GLN A 368 15.41 9.34 -1.33
N ILE A 369 14.46 8.44 -1.15
CA ILE A 369 13.93 7.60 -2.23
C ILE A 369 13.02 8.43 -3.13
N PRO A 370 13.32 8.55 -4.44
CA PRO A 370 12.49 9.31 -5.35
C PRO A 370 11.11 8.65 -5.55
N VAL A 371 10.05 9.48 -5.55
CA VAL A 371 8.69 9.10 -5.89
C VAL A 371 8.29 9.74 -7.20
N TYR A 372 7.75 8.93 -8.09
CA TYR A 372 7.27 9.33 -9.40
C TYR A 372 5.76 9.21 -9.50
N LEU A 373 5.13 10.21 -10.11
CA LEU A 373 3.79 10.11 -10.65
C LEU A 373 3.90 9.59 -12.09
N TRP A 374 3.29 8.44 -12.33
CA TRP A 374 3.19 7.83 -13.66
C TRP A 374 1.80 8.01 -14.20
N ALA A 375 1.68 8.38 -15.46
CA ALA A 375 0.38 8.56 -16.11
C ALA A 375 0.39 8.06 -17.55
N LEU A 376 -0.72 7.47 -17.98
CA LEU A 376 -1.03 7.13 -19.35
C LEU A 376 -1.89 8.25 -19.97
N VAL A 377 -1.28 9.07 -20.80
CA VAL A 377 -1.91 10.30 -21.32
C VAL A 377 -2.00 10.30 -22.85
N VAL A 378 -3.04 10.94 -23.38
CA VAL A 378 -3.18 11.25 -24.80
C VAL A 378 -2.46 12.57 -25.11
N GLU A 379 -2.63 13.58 -24.24
CA GLU A 379 -2.04 14.91 -24.38
C GLU A 379 -1.08 15.26 -23.24
N PRO A 380 0.23 14.98 -23.36
CA PRO A 380 1.20 15.18 -22.28
C PRO A 380 1.31 16.60 -21.72
N LYS A 381 0.97 17.62 -22.51
CA LYS A 381 1.05 19.03 -22.09
C LYS A 381 0.09 19.40 -20.97
N LYS A 382 -1.07 18.75 -20.89
CA LYS A 382 -2.06 18.99 -19.81
C LYS A 382 -1.49 18.61 -18.43
N LEU A 383 -0.63 17.63 -18.37
CA LEU A 383 -0.02 17.13 -17.14
C LEU A 383 0.88 18.18 -16.49
N GLU A 384 1.70 18.90 -17.26
CA GLU A 384 2.73 19.81 -16.74
C GLU A 384 2.14 20.95 -15.88
N HIS A 385 0.97 21.46 -16.26
CA HIS A 385 0.32 22.56 -15.55
C HIS A 385 -0.31 22.17 -14.19
N LYS A 386 -0.47 20.88 -13.92
CA LYS A 386 -1.16 20.39 -12.72
C LYS A 386 -0.22 19.75 -11.71
N LEU A 387 1.02 19.41 -12.10
CA LEU A 387 1.96 18.67 -11.27
C LEU A 387 2.21 19.29 -9.90
N ASP A 388 2.44 20.60 -9.82
CA ASP A 388 2.75 21.27 -8.55
C ASP A 388 1.58 21.22 -7.56
N TYR A 389 0.35 21.32 -8.06
CA TYR A 389 -0.86 21.20 -7.24
C TYR A 389 -0.99 19.80 -6.63
N PHE A 390 -0.86 18.75 -7.44
CA PHE A 390 -0.95 17.38 -6.97
C PHE A 390 0.24 16.97 -6.08
N LYS A 391 1.43 17.45 -6.40
CA LYS A 391 2.62 17.26 -5.57
C LYS A 391 2.40 17.73 -4.13
N GLN A 392 1.83 18.92 -3.93
CA GLN A 392 1.56 19.46 -2.61
C GLN A 392 0.55 18.63 -1.80
N GLN A 393 -0.42 18.00 -2.46
CA GLN A 393 -1.40 17.13 -1.81
C GLN A 393 -0.84 15.74 -1.47
N LEU A 394 0.02 15.18 -2.32
CA LEU A 394 0.53 13.82 -2.19
C LEU A 394 1.67 13.70 -1.18
N LEU A 395 2.54 14.71 -1.08
CA LEU A 395 3.71 14.68 -0.20
C LEU A 395 3.38 14.33 1.26
N PRO A 396 2.43 15.01 1.93
CA PRO A 396 2.13 14.72 3.33
C PRO A 396 1.54 13.31 3.53
N LEU A 397 0.81 12.80 2.53
CA LEU A 397 0.22 11.45 2.59
C LEU A 397 1.27 10.36 2.50
N ILE A 398 2.31 10.56 1.69
CA ILE A 398 3.43 9.61 1.59
C ILE A 398 4.22 9.58 2.89
N ASN A 399 4.43 10.71 3.53
CA ASN A 399 5.13 10.78 4.83
C ASN A 399 4.35 10.08 5.96
N LEU A 400 3.04 9.87 5.80
CA LEU A 400 2.16 9.16 6.73
C LEU A 400 1.66 7.82 6.20
N PHE A 401 2.27 7.26 5.16
CA PHE A 401 1.75 6.07 4.49
C PHE A 401 1.70 4.83 5.40
N LEU A 402 2.66 4.66 6.30
CA LEU A 402 2.69 3.56 7.29
C LEU A 402 2.92 4.03 8.72
#